data_56ae3f5229ea7d6262721bcdd9802993
#
_entry.id   56ae3f5229ea7d6262721bcdd9802993
#
_cell.length_a   1.000
_cell.length_b   1.000
_cell.length_c   1.000
_cell.angle_alpha   90.00
_cell.angle_beta   90.00
_cell.angle_gamma   90.00
#
_symmetry.space_group_name_H-M   'P 1'
#
loop_
_entity.id
_entity.type
_entity.pdbx_description
1 polymer ?
#
loop_
_entity_poly.entity_id
_entity_poly.type
_entity_poly.pdbx_seq_one_letter_code
_entity_poly.pdbx_strand_id
1 'polypeptide(L)'
;MSQELSTLYIGIDVSKESNYVYITNFNQSFKKSFNTLNNIHGAESIESNLLEVLSNTECTDIICVLESTGIYSAHIATYLSASEKLFRYNILVYCINPKISKNYRASFSDMDKTDPKDSFILADIARVGRTKDLHPFKGSQKLALQRLTRHRVHLAQLLSREKTYVLTNIYLKFSEFGKTDYKFTADKWSNTAISVLEEYSSPEEIINSSLGELTTFIMKTSKNKFANPTKVAKLIKKAANASYRLDKVAYEPINYAISSSLILIRTYESEIKKVNKSIENLLKGFNLPEYLSLRSIPGIGPVYAAGILSELGSVHQFRGEESIAKYAGITWRKNQSGKFEADDTKMTKTGNQYLRYYLIEAAGSVKNNVDIYNVFYHKKFNEVTVHQHKRALALTARKLIRLIYGLMSKGQLFNKNY
;
A
#
# COMPACT_ATOMS: atom_id res chain seq x y z
N MET A 1 -14.17 32.13 -26.47
CA MET A 1 -13.10 31.20 -26.90
C MET A 1 -13.32 29.87 -26.23
N SER A 2 -12.99 28.73 -26.87
CA SER A 2 -13.02 27.46 -26.18
C SER A 2 -11.92 27.45 -25.10
N GLN A 3 -12.15 26.88 -23.94
CA GLN A 3 -11.21 26.81 -22.82
C GLN A 3 -9.83 26.24 -23.25
N GLU A 4 -9.81 25.40 -24.28
CA GLU A 4 -8.58 24.82 -24.84
C GLU A 4 -7.65 25.86 -25.48
N LEU A 5 -8.20 26.93 -26.09
CA LEU A 5 -7.42 28.00 -26.71
C LEU A 5 -6.83 28.98 -25.70
N SER A 6 -7.43 29.11 -24.51
CA SER A 6 -6.96 29.93 -23.39
C SER A 6 -6.10 29.17 -22.38
N THR A 7 -5.69 27.96 -22.69
CA THR A 7 -4.90 27.10 -21.79
C THR A 7 -3.44 27.00 -22.22
N LEU A 8 -2.53 27.19 -21.24
CA LEU A 8 -1.11 26.93 -21.37
C LEU A 8 -0.80 25.52 -20.92
N TYR A 9 -0.11 24.75 -21.75
CA TYR A 9 0.22 23.35 -21.51
C TYR A 9 1.71 23.20 -21.18
N ILE A 10 2.01 22.56 -20.06
CA ILE A 10 3.36 22.45 -19.51
C ILE A 10 3.67 20.98 -19.27
N GLY A 11 4.82 20.54 -19.76
CA GLY A 11 5.42 19.26 -19.42
C GLY A 11 6.72 19.46 -18.67
N ILE A 12 6.88 18.80 -17.53
CA ILE A 12 8.11 18.85 -16.75
C ILE A 12 8.63 17.41 -16.59
N ASP A 13 9.77 17.13 -17.21
CA ASP A 13 10.53 15.93 -16.92
C ASP A 13 11.43 16.20 -15.73
N VAL A 14 11.25 15.37 -14.67
CA VAL A 14 11.85 15.60 -13.35
C VAL A 14 12.89 14.54 -13.06
N SER A 15 14.13 14.95 -12.90
CA SER A 15 15.23 14.14 -12.36
C SER A 15 15.53 14.49 -10.89
N LYS A 16 16.52 13.82 -10.30
CA LYS A 16 16.99 14.13 -8.95
C LYS A 16 17.55 15.54 -8.86
N GLU A 17 18.27 15.99 -9.88
CA GLU A 17 19.09 17.21 -9.86
C GLU A 17 18.52 18.33 -10.72
N SER A 18 17.72 17.99 -11.74
CA SER A 18 17.22 18.97 -12.72
C SER A 18 15.78 18.70 -13.13
N ASN A 19 15.14 19.75 -13.64
CA ASN A 19 13.83 19.72 -14.28
C ASN A 19 13.96 20.24 -15.69
N TYR A 20 13.54 19.47 -16.68
CA TYR A 20 13.41 19.99 -18.04
C TYR A 20 11.97 20.39 -18.31
N VAL A 21 11.75 21.65 -18.68
CA VAL A 21 10.41 22.24 -18.84
C VAL A 21 10.13 22.51 -20.30
N TYR A 22 8.95 22.13 -20.76
CA TYR A 22 8.43 22.48 -22.07
C TYR A 22 7.07 23.13 -21.91
N ILE A 23 6.89 24.32 -22.52
CA ILE A 23 5.68 25.12 -22.47
C ILE A 23 5.15 25.32 -23.88
N THR A 24 3.85 25.16 -24.07
CA THR A 24 3.18 25.39 -25.38
C THR A 24 1.72 25.81 -25.17
N ASN A 25 1.12 26.41 -26.19
CA ASN A 25 -0.32 26.63 -26.29
C ASN A 25 -1.00 25.53 -27.12
N PHE A 26 -2.32 25.57 -27.26
CA PHE A 26 -3.09 24.54 -27.96
C PHE A 26 -2.64 24.33 -29.42
N ASN A 27 -2.46 25.42 -30.16
CA ASN A 27 -2.07 25.41 -31.56
C ASN A 27 -0.57 25.19 -31.82
N GLN A 28 0.23 25.09 -30.75
CA GLN A 28 1.70 25.00 -30.82
C GLN A 28 2.36 26.19 -31.56
N SER A 29 1.68 27.30 -31.67
CA SER A 29 2.24 28.54 -32.24
C SER A 29 3.28 29.19 -31.35
N PHE A 30 3.23 28.89 -30.05
CA PHE A 30 4.21 29.28 -29.04
C PHE A 30 4.88 28.05 -28.45
N LYS A 31 6.22 28.09 -28.32
CA LYS A 31 7.03 27.02 -27.70
C LYS A 31 8.18 27.64 -26.94
N LYS A 32 8.32 27.28 -25.67
CA LYS A 32 9.47 27.66 -24.83
C LYS A 32 9.95 26.41 -24.09
N SER A 33 11.24 26.16 -24.12
CA SER A 33 11.83 25.07 -23.35
C SER A 33 13.12 25.51 -22.66
N PHE A 34 13.34 25.01 -21.45
CA PHE A 34 14.52 25.34 -20.65
C PHE A 34 14.77 24.29 -19.59
N ASN A 35 15.98 24.30 -19.04
CA ASN A 35 16.38 23.44 -17.94
C ASN A 35 16.56 24.25 -16.66
N THR A 36 16.21 23.68 -15.50
CA THR A 36 16.42 24.28 -14.18
C THR A 36 16.91 23.23 -13.20
N LEU A 37 17.47 23.66 -12.06
CA LEU A 37 17.77 22.76 -10.97
C LEU A 37 16.47 22.28 -10.29
N ASN A 38 16.48 21.05 -9.79
CA ASN A 38 15.36 20.53 -8.98
C ASN A 38 15.51 20.94 -7.51
N ASN A 39 15.41 22.26 -7.27
CA ASN A 39 15.46 22.91 -5.96
C ASN A 39 14.54 24.13 -5.94
N ILE A 40 14.53 24.89 -4.82
CA ILE A 40 13.66 26.06 -4.67
C ILE A 40 13.92 27.12 -5.74
N HIS A 41 15.17 27.43 -6.05
CA HIS A 41 15.52 28.42 -7.06
C HIS A 41 15.09 27.99 -8.48
N GLY A 42 15.19 26.69 -8.78
CA GLY A 42 14.66 26.16 -10.03
C GLY A 42 13.15 26.24 -10.11
N ALA A 43 12.44 25.99 -9.01
CA ALA A 43 10.99 26.15 -8.94
C ALA A 43 10.55 27.61 -9.11
N GLU A 44 11.25 28.56 -8.47
CA GLU A 44 11.06 30.00 -8.65
C GLU A 44 11.34 30.46 -10.09
N SER A 45 12.37 29.90 -10.72
CA SER A 45 12.67 30.14 -12.13
C SER A 45 11.54 29.64 -13.04
N ILE A 46 10.99 28.46 -12.78
CA ILE A 46 9.82 27.93 -13.53
C ILE A 46 8.62 28.86 -13.35
N GLU A 47 8.29 29.25 -12.11
CA GLU A 47 7.19 30.17 -11.82
C GLU A 47 7.35 31.48 -12.55
N SER A 48 8.53 32.10 -12.53
CA SER A 48 8.83 33.37 -13.18
C SER A 48 8.69 33.28 -14.71
N ASN A 49 9.21 32.22 -15.31
CA ASN A 49 9.04 31.96 -16.74
C ASN A 49 7.58 31.73 -17.15
N LEU A 50 6.77 31.08 -16.29
CA LEU A 50 5.34 30.92 -16.52
C LEU A 50 4.62 32.27 -16.48
N LEU A 51 4.89 33.10 -15.50
CA LEU A 51 4.31 34.44 -15.37
C LEU A 51 4.69 35.35 -16.55
N GLU A 52 5.92 35.30 -17.01
CA GLU A 52 6.37 36.01 -18.22
C GLU A 52 5.56 35.59 -19.47
N VAL A 53 5.40 34.27 -19.68
CA VAL A 53 4.61 33.79 -20.80
C VAL A 53 3.14 34.20 -20.68
N LEU A 54 2.56 34.10 -19.49
CA LEU A 54 1.16 34.46 -19.24
C LEU A 54 0.90 35.94 -19.40
N SER A 55 1.87 36.83 -19.08
CA SER A 55 1.74 38.28 -19.34
C SER A 55 1.77 38.63 -20.82
N ASN A 56 2.34 37.76 -21.66
CA ASN A 56 2.45 37.96 -23.11
C ASN A 56 1.43 37.13 -23.92
N THR A 57 0.50 36.47 -23.25
CA THR A 57 -0.53 35.61 -23.87
C THR A 57 -1.90 35.89 -23.23
N GLU A 58 -2.97 35.57 -23.93
CA GLU A 58 -4.35 35.63 -23.40
C GLU A 58 -4.74 34.36 -22.61
N CYS A 59 -3.76 33.54 -22.15
CA CYS A 59 -4.03 32.31 -21.42
C CYS A 59 -4.49 32.62 -19.99
N THR A 60 -5.58 31.98 -19.58
CA THR A 60 -6.19 32.09 -18.25
C THR A 60 -6.04 30.80 -17.43
N ASP A 61 -5.76 29.68 -18.08
CA ASP A 61 -5.68 28.36 -17.49
C ASP A 61 -4.29 27.74 -17.70
N ILE A 62 -3.84 26.97 -16.74
CA ILE A 62 -2.56 26.25 -16.80
C ILE A 62 -2.80 24.76 -16.53
N ILE A 63 -2.34 23.91 -17.42
CA ILE A 63 -2.27 22.46 -17.20
C ILE A 63 -0.82 22.02 -17.22
N CYS A 64 -0.33 21.61 -16.05
CA CYS A 64 1.04 21.14 -15.86
C CYS A 64 1.04 19.61 -15.68
N VAL A 65 1.85 18.89 -16.45
CA VAL A 65 2.00 17.44 -16.37
C VAL A 65 3.44 17.11 -16.02
N LEU A 66 3.60 16.29 -14.94
CA LEU A 66 4.88 15.73 -14.51
C LEU A 66 4.81 14.22 -14.52
N GLU A 67 5.94 13.57 -14.79
CA GLU A 67 6.02 12.12 -14.60
C GLU A 67 6.27 11.76 -13.13
N SER A 68 5.49 10.81 -12.59
CA SER A 68 5.68 10.30 -11.23
C SER A 68 6.88 9.34 -11.16
N THR A 69 8.07 9.84 -11.46
CA THR A 69 9.31 9.07 -11.37
C THR A 69 9.83 9.13 -9.93
N GLY A 70 9.42 8.18 -9.11
CA GLY A 70 9.79 8.13 -7.69
C GLY A 70 9.15 9.26 -6.87
N ILE A 71 9.99 9.95 -6.05
CA ILE A 71 9.56 11.03 -5.15
C ILE A 71 9.97 12.41 -5.65
N TYR A 72 10.80 12.48 -6.69
CA TYR A 72 11.47 13.73 -7.10
C TYR A 72 10.50 14.79 -7.60
N SER A 73 9.40 14.38 -8.24
CA SER A 73 8.33 15.29 -8.71
C SER A 73 7.46 15.88 -7.59
N ALA A 74 7.52 15.34 -6.36
CA ALA A 74 6.62 15.74 -5.29
C ALA A 74 6.83 17.20 -4.84
N HIS A 75 8.08 17.66 -4.79
CA HIS A 75 8.39 19.03 -4.37
C HIS A 75 7.91 20.06 -5.38
N ILE A 76 8.26 19.89 -6.65
CA ILE A 76 7.85 20.84 -7.70
C ILE A 76 6.33 20.82 -7.92
N ALA A 77 5.69 19.64 -7.85
CA ALA A 77 4.23 19.55 -7.92
C ALA A 77 3.54 20.29 -6.75
N THR A 78 4.08 20.15 -5.53
CA THR A 78 3.58 20.87 -4.35
C THR A 78 3.77 22.37 -4.51
N TYR A 79 4.96 22.80 -4.94
CA TYR A 79 5.29 24.22 -5.13
C TYR A 79 4.34 24.88 -6.15
N LEU A 80 4.24 24.31 -7.35
CA LEU A 80 3.39 24.86 -8.41
C LEU A 80 1.90 24.86 -8.05
N SER A 81 1.41 23.79 -7.40
CA SER A 81 -0.01 23.71 -7.00
C SER A 81 -0.38 24.64 -5.84
N ALA A 82 0.59 25.09 -5.05
CA ALA A 82 0.40 25.98 -3.91
C ALA A 82 0.83 27.43 -4.20
N SER A 83 1.31 27.74 -5.41
CA SER A 83 1.80 29.08 -5.76
C SER A 83 0.66 30.10 -5.76
N GLU A 84 0.74 31.10 -4.87
CA GLU A 84 -0.21 32.21 -4.80
C GLU A 84 -0.20 33.06 -6.09
N LYS A 85 0.95 33.19 -6.74
CA LYS A 85 1.10 33.96 -7.98
C LYS A 85 0.42 33.28 -9.18
N LEU A 86 0.44 31.94 -9.22
CA LEU A 86 -0.19 31.15 -10.28
C LEU A 86 -1.67 30.83 -10.00
N PHE A 87 -2.15 31.05 -8.78
CA PHE A 87 -3.53 30.72 -8.37
C PHE A 87 -4.59 31.39 -9.25
N ARG A 88 -4.37 32.62 -9.67
CA ARG A 88 -5.27 33.37 -10.56
C ARG A 88 -5.42 32.80 -11.96
N TYR A 89 -4.56 31.86 -12.37
CA TYR A 89 -4.54 31.22 -13.66
C TYR A 89 -5.08 29.79 -13.65
N ASN A 90 -5.91 29.39 -12.66
CA ASN A 90 -6.53 28.08 -12.59
C ASN A 90 -5.54 26.92 -12.82
N ILE A 91 -4.39 26.95 -12.15
CA ILE A 91 -3.35 25.96 -12.35
C ILE A 91 -3.80 24.55 -11.89
N LEU A 92 -3.70 23.58 -12.81
CA LEU A 92 -3.91 22.17 -12.54
C LEU A 92 -2.62 21.38 -12.77
N VAL A 93 -2.08 20.80 -11.71
CA VAL A 93 -0.85 20.00 -11.76
C VAL A 93 -1.19 18.51 -11.74
N TYR A 94 -0.72 17.75 -12.71
CA TYR A 94 -0.94 16.30 -12.83
C TYR A 94 0.37 15.54 -12.70
N CYS A 95 0.42 14.57 -11.79
CA CYS A 95 1.52 13.61 -11.69
C CYS A 95 1.07 12.29 -12.33
N ILE A 96 1.58 12.00 -13.53
CA ILE A 96 1.14 10.84 -14.31
C ILE A 96 2.06 9.61 -14.11
N ASN A 97 1.49 8.42 -14.30
CA ASN A 97 2.26 7.19 -14.25
C ASN A 97 3.21 7.10 -15.47
N PRO A 98 4.50 6.73 -15.28
CA PRO A 98 5.47 6.54 -16.37
C PRO A 98 5.01 5.62 -17.52
N LYS A 99 4.07 4.73 -17.24
CA LYS A 99 3.48 3.89 -18.26
C LYS A 99 2.63 4.67 -19.27
N ILE A 100 2.02 5.79 -18.82
CA ILE A 100 1.18 6.63 -19.73
C ILE A 100 2.08 7.36 -20.72
N SER A 101 3.14 8.03 -20.22
CA SER A 101 4.12 8.72 -21.07
C SER A 101 4.84 7.76 -22.01
N LYS A 102 5.27 6.60 -21.52
CA LYS A 102 5.88 5.53 -22.33
C LYS A 102 4.96 5.05 -23.46
N ASN A 103 3.69 4.76 -23.15
CA ASN A 103 2.73 4.29 -24.17
C ASN A 103 2.38 5.40 -25.16
N TYR A 104 2.32 6.66 -24.69
CA TYR A 104 2.05 7.79 -25.56
C TYR A 104 3.23 8.08 -26.51
N ARG A 105 4.46 8.00 -26.01
CA ARG A 105 5.68 8.10 -26.84
C ARG A 105 5.69 7.06 -27.96
N ALA A 106 5.24 5.84 -27.71
CA ALA A 106 5.19 4.78 -28.70
C ALA A 106 4.26 5.08 -29.91
N SER A 107 3.43 6.15 -29.84
CA SER A 107 2.64 6.62 -30.98
C SER A 107 3.43 7.54 -31.93
N PHE A 108 4.63 7.96 -31.56
CA PHE A 108 5.54 8.73 -32.38
C PHE A 108 6.60 7.79 -32.98
N SER A 109 6.67 7.72 -34.29
CA SER A 109 7.71 6.90 -34.96
C SER A 109 9.08 7.48 -34.70
N ASP A 110 10.04 6.62 -34.29
CA ASP A 110 11.46 6.91 -34.15
C ASP A 110 11.85 8.09 -33.23
N MET A 111 11.03 8.31 -32.18
CA MET A 111 11.34 9.34 -31.21
C MET A 111 12.36 8.85 -30.17
N ASP A 112 13.60 9.34 -30.25
CA ASP A 112 14.64 9.09 -29.23
C ASP A 112 14.19 9.53 -27.85
N LYS A 113 14.75 8.90 -26.82
CA LYS A 113 14.55 9.28 -25.42
C LYS A 113 15.57 10.35 -25.00
N THR A 114 15.11 11.59 -24.86
CA THR A 114 15.89 12.73 -24.35
C THR A 114 14.98 13.61 -23.48
N ASP A 115 15.54 14.30 -22.47
CA ASP A 115 14.77 15.14 -21.55
C ASP A 115 13.90 16.20 -22.26
N PRO A 116 14.38 16.88 -23.35
CA PRO A 116 13.54 17.79 -24.14
C PRO A 116 12.33 17.09 -24.78
N LYS A 117 12.53 15.87 -25.31
CA LYS A 117 11.44 15.11 -25.94
C LYS A 117 10.49 14.53 -24.88
N ASP A 118 11.00 14.18 -23.70
CA ASP A 118 10.19 13.66 -22.60
C ASP A 118 9.28 14.76 -22.03
N SER A 119 9.80 15.98 -21.83
CA SER A 119 9.00 17.13 -21.40
C SER A 119 7.98 17.55 -22.47
N PHE A 120 8.33 17.52 -23.77
CA PHE A 120 7.37 17.72 -24.87
C PHE A 120 6.23 16.71 -24.81
N ILE A 121 6.52 15.41 -24.66
CA ILE A 121 5.51 14.34 -24.55
C ILE A 121 4.54 14.61 -23.39
N LEU A 122 5.03 15.08 -22.25
CA LEU A 122 4.21 15.41 -21.09
C LEU A 122 3.28 16.60 -21.38
N ALA A 123 3.78 17.65 -22.00
CA ALA A 123 2.98 18.81 -22.41
C ALA A 123 1.93 18.42 -23.46
N ASP A 124 2.30 17.57 -24.41
CA ASP A 124 1.41 17.12 -25.48
C ASP A 124 0.29 16.20 -24.97
N ILE A 125 0.56 15.33 -23.98
CA ILE A 125 -0.46 14.56 -23.25
C ILE A 125 -1.52 15.49 -22.64
N ALA A 126 -1.11 16.61 -22.06
CA ALA A 126 -2.03 17.61 -21.53
C ALA A 126 -2.84 18.26 -22.65
N ARG A 127 -2.15 18.71 -23.71
CA ARG A 127 -2.74 19.45 -24.85
C ARG A 127 -3.80 18.65 -25.59
N VAL A 128 -3.58 17.35 -25.81
CA VAL A 128 -4.56 16.47 -26.47
C VAL A 128 -5.65 15.95 -25.53
N GLY A 129 -5.76 16.48 -24.30
CA GLY A 129 -6.81 16.17 -23.35
C GLY A 129 -6.72 14.79 -22.67
N ARG A 130 -5.55 14.14 -22.70
CA ARG A 130 -5.35 12.85 -22.03
C ARG A 130 -5.32 12.97 -20.50
N THR A 131 -5.38 14.19 -19.96
CA THR A 131 -5.52 14.48 -18.53
C THR A 131 -6.96 14.54 -18.04
N LYS A 132 -7.97 14.56 -18.96
CA LYS A 132 -9.40 14.66 -18.59
C LYS A 132 -9.89 13.54 -17.67
N ASP A 133 -9.31 12.35 -17.80
CA ASP A 133 -9.62 11.20 -16.93
C ASP A 133 -8.67 11.08 -15.71
N LEU A 134 -7.80 12.07 -15.48
CA LEU A 134 -6.83 12.09 -14.36
C LEU A 134 -7.23 13.13 -13.33
N HIS A 135 -6.72 12.97 -12.10
CA HIS A 135 -6.92 13.99 -11.08
C HIS A 135 -5.69 14.84 -10.86
N PRO A 136 -5.89 16.15 -10.68
CA PRO A 136 -4.84 17.05 -10.26
C PRO A 136 -4.22 16.60 -8.94
N PHE A 137 -2.97 16.96 -8.74
CA PHE A 137 -2.25 16.78 -7.49
C PHE A 137 -2.99 17.49 -6.34
N LYS A 138 -3.38 16.75 -5.31
CA LYS A 138 -4.25 17.23 -4.23
C LYS A 138 -3.51 17.79 -3.01
N GLY A 139 -2.29 18.31 -3.19
CA GLY A 139 -1.56 19.05 -2.16
C GLY A 139 -0.97 18.19 -1.03
N SER A 140 -0.42 18.88 -0.03
CA SER A 140 0.42 18.30 1.04
C SER A 140 -0.33 17.34 1.96
N GLN A 141 -1.62 17.55 2.22
CA GLN A 141 -2.40 16.69 3.13
C GLN A 141 -2.55 15.26 2.60
N LYS A 142 -2.87 15.13 1.30
CA LYS A 142 -2.95 13.81 0.67
C LYS A 142 -1.59 13.14 0.62
N LEU A 143 -0.53 13.91 0.32
CA LEU A 143 0.84 13.40 0.33
C LEU A 143 1.21 12.89 1.73
N ALA A 144 0.91 13.66 2.79
CA ALA A 144 1.16 13.26 4.18
C ALA A 144 0.46 11.94 4.52
N LEU A 145 -0.83 11.80 4.20
CA LEU A 145 -1.59 10.57 4.43
C LEU A 145 -0.99 9.39 3.66
N GLN A 146 -0.63 9.60 2.40
CA GLN A 146 -0.02 8.57 1.55
C GLN A 146 1.35 8.14 2.11
N ARG A 147 2.17 9.07 2.62
CA ARG A 147 3.47 8.74 3.22
C ARG A 147 3.30 7.88 4.47
N LEU A 148 2.38 8.24 5.37
CA LEU A 148 2.11 7.46 6.58
C LEU A 148 1.55 6.07 6.25
N THR A 149 0.58 5.97 5.35
CA THR A 149 -0.02 4.67 4.98
C THR A 149 1.00 3.76 4.28
N ARG A 150 1.84 4.28 3.39
CA ARG A 150 2.92 3.51 2.75
C ARG A 150 4.00 3.09 3.74
N HIS A 151 4.36 3.96 4.70
CA HIS A 151 5.29 3.60 5.77
C HIS A 151 4.75 2.48 6.64
N ARG A 152 3.46 2.52 6.97
CA ARG A 152 2.80 1.41 7.67
C ARG A 152 2.90 0.08 6.92
N VAL A 153 2.69 0.08 5.60
CA VAL A 153 2.86 -1.13 4.77
C VAL A 153 4.29 -1.63 4.82
N HIS A 154 5.27 -0.74 4.74
CA HIS A 154 6.69 -1.08 4.86
C HIS A 154 6.98 -1.79 6.19
N LEU A 155 6.55 -1.21 7.32
CA LEU A 155 6.72 -1.82 8.65
C LEU A 155 6.00 -3.18 8.77
N ALA A 156 4.79 -3.31 8.23
CA ALA A 156 4.06 -4.58 8.23
C ALA A 156 4.77 -5.68 7.40
N GLN A 157 5.42 -5.31 6.30
CA GLN A 157 6.21 -6.23 5.49
C GLN A 157 7.50 -6.66 6.22
N LEU A 158 8.19 -5.73 6.89
CA LEU A 158 9.35 -6.05 7.73
C LEU A 158 8.96 -6.98 8.87
N LEU A 159 7.89 -6.68 9.58
CA LEU A 159 7.35 -7.55 10.64
C LEU A 159 7.05 -8.96 10.14
N SER A 160 6.40 -9.08 8.98
CA SER A 160 6.08 -10.39 8.39
C SER A 160 7.33 -11.17 7.99
N ARG A 161 8.33 -10.50 7.43
CA ARG A 161 9.62 -11.12 7.08
C ARG A 161 10.36 -11.61 8.32
N GLU A 162 10.41 -10.77 9.36
CA GLU A 162 11.09 -11.09 10.61
C GLU A 162 10.40 -12.28 11.31
N LYS A 163 9.06 -12.26 11.39
CA LYS A 163 8.29 -13.41 11.91
C LYS A 163 8.55 -14.70 11.13
N THR A 164 8.75 -14.62 9.82
CA THR A 164 9.08 -15.79 8.99
C THR A 164 10.51 -16.26 9.24
N TYR A 165 11.46 -15.34 9.34
CA TYR A 165 12.87 -15.65 9.59
C TYR A 165 13.07 -16.33 10.94
N VAL A 166 12.52 -15.78 12.01
CA VAL A 166 12.70 -16.35 13.35
C VAL A 166 12.10 -17.74 13.52
N LEU A 167 11.08 -18.09 12.72
CA LEU A 167 10.49 -19.45 12.75
C LEU A 167 11.50 -20.53 12.36
N THR A 168 12.47 -20.24 11.51
CA THR A 168 13.55 -21.19 11.16
C THR A 168 14.46 -21.46 12.35
N ASN A 169 14.82 -20.42 13.11
CA ASN A 169 15.61 -20.54 14.32
C ASN A 169 14.84 -21.22 15.47
N ILE A 170 13.54 -20.92 15.60
CA ILE A 170 12.68 -21.62 16.56
C ILE A 170 12.61 -23.12 16.23
N TYR A 171 12.49 -23.49 14.96
CA TYR A 171 12.51 -24.91 14.57
C TYR A 171 13.83 -25.61 14.93
N LEU A 172 14.96 -24.94 14.71
CA LEU A 172 16.27 -25.47 15.10
C LEU A 172 16.39 -25.64 16.61
N LYS A 173 15.94 -24.64 17.38
CA LYS A 173 15.98 -24.69 18.86
C LYS A 173 14.98 -25.70 19.43
N PHE A 174 13.75 -25.71 18.90
CA PHE A 174 12.62 -26.41 19.50
C PHE A 174 11.68 -26.91 18.38
N SER A 175 12.02 -28.05 17.76
CA SER A 175 11.39 -28.53 16.53
C SER A 175 9.90 -28.81 16.61
N GLU A 176 9.39 -29.14 17.82
CA GLU A 176 7.96 -29.42 18.05
C GLU A 176 7.19 -28.20 18.59
N PHE A 177 7.83 -27.01 18.69
CA PHE A 177 7.21 -25.81 19.23
C PHE A 177 6.01 -25.37 18.40
N GLY A 178 4.82 -25.40 19.02
CA GLY A 178 3.58 -24.94 18.39
C GLY A 178 3.05 -25.77 17.23
N LYS A 179 3.55 -27.00 17.05
CA LYS A 179 2.92 -27.97 16.12
C LYS A 179 1.57 -28.43 16.66
N THR A 180 0.71 -28.92 15.79
CA THR A 180 -0.70 -29.25 16.07
C THR A 180 -0.86 -30.14 17.31
N ASP A 181 -0.07 -31.21 17.43
CA ASP A 181 -0.15 -32.17 18.52
C ASP A 181 0.39 -31.65 19.86
N TYR A 182 1.16 -30.57 19.81
CA TYR A 182 1.82 -29.93 20.96
C TYR A 182 1.41 -28.48 21.13
N LYS A 183 0.27 -28.09 20.53
CA LYS A 183 -0.20 -26.70 20.55
C LYS A 183 -0.67 -26.32 21.96
N PHE A 184 0.11 -25.54 22.66
CA PHE A 184 -0.18 -25.08 24.01
C PHE A 184 -0.73 -23.63 24.08
N THR A 185 -0.67 -22.88 22.99
CA THR A 185 -1.31 -21.55 22.83
C THR A 185 -2.03 -21.45 21.50
N ALA A 186 -3.03 -20.58 21.43
CA ALA A 186 -3.75 -20.32 20.18
C ALA A 186 -2.84 -19.64 19.15
N ASP A 187 -1.93 -18.77 19.63
CA ASP A 187 -0.97 -18.03 18.80
C ASP A 187 0.45 -18.27 19.33
N LYS A 188 1.35 -18.73 18.44
CA LYS A 188 2.78 -18.90 18.73
C LYS A 188 3.52 -17.58 19.02
N TRP A 189 2.91 -16.43 18.73
CA TRP A 189 3.41 -15.10 19.07
C TRP A 189 2.79 -14.54 20.36
N SER A 190 2.06 -15.36 21.12
CA SER A 190 1.55 -14.96 22.43
C SER A 190 2.70 -14.69 23.42
N ASN A 191 2.45 -13.81 24.39
CA ASN A 191 3.47 -13.50 25.41
C ASN A 191 4.00 -14.76 26.08
N THR A 192 3.16 -15.73 26.42
CA THR A 192 3.60 -16.99 27.03
C THR A 192 4.51 -17.79 26.11
N ALA A 193 4.17 -17.91 24.81
CA ALA A 193 5.00 -18.62 23.85
C ALA A 193 6.37 -17.96 23.68
N ILE A 194 6.38 -16.64 23.56
CA ILE A 194 7.62 -15.84 23.47
C ILE A 194 8.44 -15.99 24.75
N SER A 195 7.81 -15.89 25.94
CA SER A 195 8.53 -16.04 27.22
C SER A 195 9.16 -17.42 27.38
N VAL A 196 8.53 -18.49 26.90
CA VAL A 196 9.14 -19.83 26.90
C VAL A 196 10.39 -19.87 26.02
N LEU A 197 10.37 -19.21 24.85
CA LEU A 197 11.53 -19.14 23.96
C LEU A 197 12.66 -18.26 24.49
N GLU A 198 12.36 -17.27 25.31
CA GLU A 198 13.35 -16.38 25.92
C GLU A 198 13.97 -16.98 27.21
N GLU A 199 13.17 -17.68 28.04
CA GLU A 199 13.60 -18.22 29.32
C GLU A 199 14.47 -19.46 29.17
N TYR A 200 14.02 -20.42 28.35
CA TYR A 200 14.68 -21.71 28.20
C TYR A 200 15.61 -21.74 27.01
N SER A 201 16.91 -21.98 27.23
CA SER A 201 17.93 -21.98 26.16
C SER A 201 17.84 -23.22 25.27
N SER A 202 17.31 -24.34 25.81
CA SER A 202 17.15 -25.59 25.07
C SER A 202 15.94 -26.40 25.54
N PRO A 203 15.48 -27.43 24.78
CA PRO A 203 14.45 -28.35 25.23
C PRO A 203 14.83 -29.11 26.51
N GLU A 204 16.14 -29.41 26.73
CA GLU A 204 16.64 -30.08 27.92
C GLU A 204 16.33 -29.30 29.21
N GLU A 205 16.50 -27.98 29.21
CA GLU A 205 16.18 -27.12 30.34
C GLU A 205 14.71 -27.22 30.73
N ILE A 206 13.80 -27.26 29.73
CA ILE A 206 12.36 -27.46 29.96
C ILE A 206 12.07 -28.83 30.57
N ILE A 207 12.75 -29.86 30.12
CA ILE A 207 12.57 -31.24 30.63
C ILE A 207 13.06 -31.34 32.08
N ASN A 208 14.20 -30.74 32.36
CA ASN A 208 14.84 -30.77 33.70
C ASN A 208 14.11 -29.89 34.70
N SER A 209 13.35 -28.88 34.28
CA SER A 209 12.52 -28.08 35.21
C SER A 209 11.44 -28.96 35.84
N SER A 210 11.11 -28.73 37.09
CA SER A 210 9.97 -29.37 37.73
C SER A 210 8.63 -28.92 37.07
N LEU A 211 7.62 -29.76 37.18
CA LEU A 211 6.28 -29.41 36.65
C LEU A 211 5.71 -28.19 37.41
N GLY A 212 6.03 -28.07 38.72
CA GLY A 212 5.61 -26.93 39.55
C GLY A 212 6.22 -25.61 39.10
N GLU A 213 7.55 -25.59 38.91
CA GLU A 213 8.26 -24.39 38.38
C GLU A 213 7.72 -23.95 37.04
N LEU A 214 7.57 -24.88 36.08
CA LEU A 214 7.04 -24.56 34.76
C LEU A 214 5.58 -24.07 34.83
N THR A 215 4.75 -24.66 35.69
CA THR A 215 3.37 -24.20 35.92
C THR A 215 3.35 -22.77 36.48
N THR A 216 4.17 -22.47 37.46
CA THR A 216 4.29 -21.13 38.08
C THR A 216 4.78 -20.10 37.05
N PHE A 217 5.76 -20.47 36.21
CA PHE A 217 6.25 -19.63 35.13
C PHE A 217 5.14 -19.31 34.10
N ILE A 218 4.34 -20.30 33.74
CA ILE A 218 3.21 -20.12 32.78
C ILE A 218 2.13 -19.22 33.41
N MET A 219 1.80 -19.40 34.70
CA MET A 219 0.84 -18.53 35.40
C MET A 219 1.29 -17.07 35.37
N LYS A 220 2.56 -16.82 35.68
CA LYS A 220 3.17 -15.49 35.68
C LYS A 220 3.13 -14.84 34.31
N THR A 221 3.63 -15.54 33.29
CA THR A 221 3.77 -15.01 31.90
C THR A 221 2.44 -14.83 31.17
N SER A 222 1.45 -15.67 31.49
CA SER A 222 0.09 -15.57 30.94
C SER A 222 -0.80 -14.59 31.70
N LYS A 223 -0.36 -14.06 32.84
CA LYS A 223 -1.19 -13.26 33.76
C LYS A 223 -2.47 -14.01 34.15
N ASN A 224 -2.34 -15.29 34.49
CA ASN A 224 -3.43 -16.20 34.87
C ASN A 224 -4.56 -16.36 33.83
N LYS A 225 -4.27 -16.21 32.55
CA LYS A 225 -5.27 -16.32 31.48
C LYS A 225 -5.63 -17.77 31.11
N PHE A 226 -4.83 -18.76 31.50
CA PHE A 226 -5.14 -20.15 31.24
C PHE A 226 -6.03 -20.75 32.34
N ALA A 227 -7.10 -21.41 31.93
CA ALA A 227 -7.98 -22.14 32.86
C ALA A 227 -7.23 -23.32 33.54
N ASN A 228 -6.26 -23.91 32.87
CA ASN A 228 -5.45 -25.01 33.41
C ASN A 228 -3.95 -24.83 33.03
N PRO A 229 -3.18 -24.04 33.78
CA PRO A 229 -1.76 -23.82 33.53
C PRO A 229 -0.92 -25.09 33.58
N THR A 230 -1.26 -26.03 34.46
CA THR A 230 -0.58 -27.33 34.57
C THR A 230 -0.72 -28.19 33.35
N LYS A 231 -1.89 -28.15 32.69
CA LYS A 231 -2.09 -28.83 31.39
C LYS A 231 -1.18 -28.25 30.31
N VAL A 232 -1.04 -26.91 30.30
CA VAL A 232 -0.14 -26.20 29.38
C VAL A 232 1.32 -26.58 29.65
N ALA A 233 1.74 -26.63 30.91
CA ALA A 233 3.09 -27.06 31.29
C ALA A 233 3.39 -28.50 30.85
N LYS A 234 2.45 -29.41 31.04
CA LYS A 234 2.57 -30.80 30.56
C LYS A 234 2.71 -30.87 29.02
N LEU A 235 1.97 -30.05 28.26
CA LEU A 235 2.09 -30.00 26.79
C LEU A 235 3.45 -29.46 26.36
N ILE A 236 3.96 -28.43 27.00
CA ILE A 236 5.29 -27.87 26.71
C ILE A 236 6.38 -28.92 26.99
N LYS A 237 6.31 -29.64 28.12
CA LYS A 237 7.23 -30.74 28.42
C LYS A 237 7.14 -31.87 27.41
N LYS A 238 5.92 -32.22 26.99
CA LYS A 238 5.70 -33.24 25.95
C LYS A 238 6.34 -32.82 24.62
N ALA A 239 6.15 -31.57 24.21
CA ALA A 239 6.80 -31.00 23.03
C ALA A 239 8.33 -31.02 23.14
N ALA A 240 8.85 -30.61 24.29
CA ALA A 240 10.29 -30.64 24.55
C ALA A 240 10.88 -32.06 24.48
N ASN A 241 10.21 -33.06 25.04
CA ASN A 241 10.64 -34.47 24.95
C ASN A 241 10.65 -34.99 23.50
N ALA A 242 9.70 -34.58 22.66
CA ALA A 242 9.60 -35.01 21.27
C ALA A 242 10.50 -34.21 20.31
N SER A 243 11.13 -33.13 20.76
CA SER A 243 11.99 -32.30 19.92
C SER A 243 13.36 -32.90 19.71
N TYR A 244 13.95 -32.64 18.52
CA TYR A 244 15.35 -32.97 18.26
C TYR A 244 16.29 -32.21 19.20
N ARG A 245 17.50 -32.74 19.37
CA ARG A 245 18.59 -32.14 20.15
C ARG A 245 19.71 -31.69 19.25
N LEU A 246 20.30 -30.58 19.58
CA LEU A 246 21.52 -30.08 18.96
C LEU A 246 22.65 -30.10 19.99
N ASP A 247 23.88 -30.00 19.50
CA ASP A 247 25.04 -29.80 20.37
C ASP A 247 24.93 -28.46 21.09
N LYS A 248 25.40 -28.40 22.35
CA LYS A 248 25.31 -27.19 23.18
C LYS A 248 25.85 -25.94 22.49
N VAL A 249 26.94 -26.08 21.73
CA VAL A 249 27.58 -24.98 20.99
C VAL A 249 26.67 -24.35 19.95
N ALA A 250 25.69 -25.10 19.42
CA ALA A 250 24.75 -24.60 18.40
C ALA A 250 23.62 -23.75 19.02
N TYR A 251 23.26 -23.98 20.27
CA TYR A 251 22.15 -23.25 20.89
C TYR A 251 22.46 -21.77 21.14
N GLU A 252 23.69 -21.40 21.47
CA GLU A 252 24.08 -20.02 21.79
C GLU A 252 23.78 -19.05 20.62
N PRO A 253 24.31 -19.25 19.39
CA PRO A 253 24.01 -18.38 18.28
C PRO A 253 22.54 -18.41 17.85
N ILE A 254 21.85 -19.56 17.98
CA ILE A 254 20.41 -19.68 17.70
C ILE A 254 19.59 -18.84 18.69
N ASN A 255 19.90 -18.92 20.00
CA ASN A 255 19.23 -18.12 21.01
C ASN A 255 19.46 -16.63 20.81
N TYR A 256 20.68 -16.22 20.47
CA TYR A 256 20.99 -14.83 20.13
C TYR A 256 20.14 -14.34 18.96
N ALA A 257 20.07 -15.12 17.87
CA ALA A 257 19.27 -14.79 16.69
C ALA A 257 17.77 -14.67 17.04
N ILE A 258 17.22 -15.60 17.84
CA ILE A 258 15.83 -15.56 18.29
C ILE A 258 15.58 -14.30 19.15
N SER A 259 16.42 -14.03 20.14
CA SER A 259 16.26 -12.87 21.02
C SER A 259 16.32 -11.55 20.27
N SER A 260 17.29 -11.41 19.34
CA SER A 260 17.40 -10.24 18.46
C SER A 260 16.15 -10.06 17.60
N SER A 261 15.68 -11.13 16.96
CA SER A 261 14.46 -11.08 16.13
C SER A 261 13.21 -10.74 16.94
N LEU A 262 13.08 -11.24 18.17
CA LEU A 262 11.95 -10.91 19.07
C LEU A 262 11.93 -9.43 19.45
N ILE A 263 13.11 -8.81 19.68
CA ILE A 263 13.22 -7.35 19.90
C ILE A 263 12.73 -6.59 18.66
N LEU A 264 13.18 -6.97 17.47
CA LEU A 264 12.74 -6.34 16.21
C LEU A 264 11.23 -6.49 16.00
N ILE A 265 10.67 -7.66 16.24
CA ILE A 265 9.22 -7.91 16.12
C ILE A 265 8.44 -6.98 17.06
N ARG A 266 8.83 -6.88 18.33
CA ARG A 266 8.20 -5.96 19.31
C ARG A 266 8.32 -4.50 18.89
N THR A 267 9.48 -4.12 18.35
CA THR A 267 9.72 -2.77 17.84
C THR A 267 8.80 -2.45 16.67
N TYR A 268 8.72 -3.33 15.66
CA TYR A 268 7.82 -3.13 14.52
C TYR A 268 6.35 -3.06 14.93
N GLU A 269 5.91 -3.93 15.84
CA GLU A 269 4.53 -3.91 16.36
C GLU A 269 4.22 -2.59 17.09
N SER A 270 5.17 -2.07 17.87
CA SER A 270 5.05 -0.78 18.55
C SER A 270 4.97 0.38 17.55
N GLU A 271 5.87 0.42 16.57
CA GLU A 271 5.89 1.47 15.55
C GLU A 271 4.63 1.45 14.68
N ILE A 272 4.13 0.27 14.30
CA ILE A 272 2.85 0.15 13.59
C ILE A 272 1.70 0.77 14.39
N LYS A 273 1.67 0.57 15.71
CA LYS A 273 0.64 1.19 16.59
C LYS A 273 0.75 2.72 16.59
N LYS A 274 1.98 3.26 16.67
CA LYS A 274 2.23 4.71 16.63
C LYS A 274 1.80 5.31 15.28
N VAL A 275 2.16 4.66 14.17
CA VAL A 275 1.76 5.08 12.82
C VAL A 275 0.24 5.02 12.66
N ASN A 276 -0.44 3.99 13.16
CA ASN A 276 -1.90 3.90 13.14
C ASN A 276 -2.53 5.11 13.86
N LYS A 277 -2.03 5.47 15.04
CA LYS A 277 -2.50 6.65 15.79
C LYS A 277 -2.24 7.96 15.04
N SER A 278 -1.10 8.09 14.38
CA SER A 278 -0.78 9.25 13.55
C SER A 278 -1.73 9.37 12.34
N ILE A 279 -2.06 8.25 11.69
CA ILE A 279 -3.06 8.21 10.61
C ILE A 279 -4.44 8.66 11.13
N GLU A 280 -4.89 8.13 12.26
CA GLU A 280 -6.17 8.50 12.87
C GLU A 280 -6.23 9.99 13.25
N ASN A 281 -5.14 10.54 13.80
CA ASN A 281 -5.06 11.96 14.13
C ASN A 281 -5.11 12.85 12.89
N LEU A 282 -4.42 12.48 11.83
CA LEU A 282 -4.43 13.21 10.56
C LEU A 282 -5.85 13.23 9.96
N LEU A 283 -6.59 12.12 10.09
CA LEU A 283 -7.95 11.98 9.56
C LEU A 283 -9.01 12.77 10.33
N LYS A 284 -8.76 13.17 11.58
CA LYS A 284 -9.72 14.00 12.36
C LYS A 284 -10.02 15.34 11.68
N GLY A 285 -9.10 15.87 10.88
CA GLY A 285 -9.30 17.08 10.08
C GLY A 285 -9.95 16.85 8.71
N PHE A 286 -10.24 15.59 8.33
CA PHE A 286 -10.78 15.23 7.02
C PHE A 286 -12.28 14.94 7.11
N ASN A 287 -13.11 15.90 6.77
CA ASN A 287 -14.55 15.69 6.62
C ASN A 287 -14.88 15.35 5.15
N LEU A 288 -14.35 14.22 4.67
CA LEU A 288 -14.53 13.76 3.29
C LEU A 288 -15.66 12.73 3.22
N PRO A 289 -16.68 12.93 2.38
CA PRO A 289 -17.77 11.96 2.16
C PRO A 289 -17.23 10.56 1.81
N GLU A 290 -16.20 10.48 0.99
CA GLU A 290 -15.58 9.22 0.59
C GLU A 290 -14.98 8.45 1.78
N TYR A 291 -14.40 9.17 2.76
CA TYR A 291 -13.91 8.53 3.99
C TYR A 291 -15.05 7.97 4.82
N LEU A 292 -16.14 8.71 4.96
CA LEU A 292 -17.33 8.27 5.69
C LEU A 292 -17.98 7.05 5.02
N SER A 293 -18.08 7.04 3.69
CA SER A 293 -18.56 5.88 2.92
C SER A 293 -17.72 4.63 3.17
N LEU A 294 -16.38 4.74 3.16
CA LEU A 294 -15.49 3.62 3.48
C LEU A 294 -15.64 3.14 4.93
N ARG A 295 -15.72 4.08 5.88
CA ARG A 295 -15.84 3.79 7.31
C ARG A 295 -17.18 3.14 7.68
N SER A 296 -18.21 3.35 6.90
CA SER A 296 -19.52 2.75 7.13
C SER A 296 -19.56 1.25 6.86
N ILE A 297 -18.59 0.71 6.09
CA ILE A 297 -18.52 -0.72 5.79
C ILE A 297 -17.98 -1.45 7.04
N PRO A 298 -18.75 -2.40 7.66
CA PRO A 298 -18.26 -3.15 8.80
C PRO A 298 -16.98 -3.91 8.48
N GLY A 299 -15.95 -3.72 9.31
CA GLY A 299 -14.62 -4.27 9.09
C GLY A 299 -13.62 -3.32 8.43
N ILE A 300 -14.06 -2.17 7.90
CA ILE A 300 -13.13 -1.13 7.42
C ILE A 300 -12.87 -0.12 8.53
N GLY A 301 -11.76 -0.30 9.24
CA GLY A 301 -11.25 0.62 10.25
C GLY A 301 -10.61 1.89 9.65
N PRO A 302 -10.25 2.89 10.51
CA PRO A 302 -9.63 4.14 10.07
C PRO A 302 -8.42 3.94 9.17
N VAL A 303 -7.55 3.00 9.54
CA VAL A 303 -6.32 2.71 8.83
C VAL A 303 -6.55 2.15 7.42
N TYR A 304 -7.52 1.23 7.27
CA TYR A 304 -7.84 0.68 5.94
C TYR A 304 -8.53 1.73 5.07
N ALA A 305 -9.46 2.50 5.63
CA ALA A 305 -10.10 3.61 4.93
C ALA A 305 -9.06 4.64 4.45
N ALA A 306 -8.13 5.03 5.33
CA ALA A 306 -7.02 5.92 4.99
C ALA A 306 -6.15 5.38 3.86
N GLY A 307 -5.74 4.11 3.95
CA GLY A 307 -4.91 3.46 2.95
C GLY A 307 -5.58 3.39 1.58
N ILE A 308 -6.86 3.03 1.55
CA ILE A 308 -7.64 3.00 0.31
C ILE A 308 -7.79 4.42 -0.26
N LEU A 309 -8.20 5.39 0.56
CA LEU A 309 -8.43 6.77 0.14
C LEU A 309 -7.15 7.45 -0.35
N SER A 310 -6.01 7.26 0.35
CA SER A 310 -4.75 7.88 -0.02
C SER A 310 -4.23 7.41 -1.38
N GLU A 311 -4.49 6.16 -1.74
CA GLU A 311 -4.02 5.56 -2.99
C GLU A 311 -5.05 5.66 -4.12
N LEU A 312 -6.35 5.58 -3.80
CA LEU A 312 -7.42 5.69 -4.78
C LEU A 312 -7.67 7.16 -5.18
N GLY A 313 -7.62 8.07 -4.21
CA GLY A 313 -8.04 9.45 -4.41
C GLY A 313 -9.54 9.55 -4.60
N SER A 314 -9.99 10.34 -5.58
CA SER A 314 -11.42 10.38 -5.92
C SER A 314 -11.81 9.20 -6.81
N VAL A 315 -12.95 8.60 -6.50
CA VAL A 315 -13.48 7.47 -7.26
C VAL A 315 -13.95 7.88 -8.66
N HIS A 316 -14.30 9.16 -8.85
CA HIS A 316 -14.82 9.70 -10.10
C HIS A 316 -13.80 9.73 -11.25
N GLN A 317 -12.50 9.55 -10.94
CA GLN A 317 -11.45 9.38 -11.98
C GLN A 317 -11.54 8.03 -12.70
N PHE A 318 -12.28 7.09 -12.13
CA PHE A 318 -12.39 5.74 -12.66
C PHE A 318 -13.74 5.58 -13.39
N ARG A 319 -13.71 5.05 -14.60
CA ARG A 319 -14.93 4.79 -15.39
C ARG A 319 -15.85 3.74 -14.75
N GLY A 320 -15.32 2.96 -13.78
CA GLY A 320 -16.05 1.91 -13.10
C GLY A 320 -15.15 1.11 -12.17
N GLU A 321 -15.74 0.16 -11.44
CA GLU A 321 -15.02 -0.69 -10.51
C GLU A 321 -13.93 -1.56 -11.19
N GLU A 322 -14.08 -1.86 -12.47
CA GLU A 322 -13.07 -2.62 -13.23
C GLU A 322 -11.78 -1.83 -13.42
N SER A 323 -11.89 -0.51 -13.63
CA SER A 323 -10.74 0.38 -13.73
C SER A 323 -9.97 0.44 -12.41
N ILE A 324 -10.66 0.46 -11.26
CA ILE A 324 -10.04 0.38 -9.93
C ILE A 324 -9.34 -0.95 -9.73
N ALA A 325 -9.99 -2.06 -10.09
CA ALA A 325 -9.39 -3.38 -9.98
C ALA A 325 -8.12 -3.51 -10.85
N LYS A 326 -8.14 -2.96 -12.06
CA LYS A 326 -6.99 -2.90 -12.95
C LYS A 326 -5.88 -2.02 -12.37
N TYR A 327 -6.23 -0.87 -11.80
CA TYR A 327 -5.29 0.04 -11.14
C TYR A 327 -4.65 -0.60 -9.91
N ALA A 328 -5.40 -1.38 -9.12
CA ALA A 328 -4.87 -2.15 -8.00
C ALA A 328 -4.12 -3.43 -8.44
N GLY A 329 -4.26 -3.86 -9.69
CA GLY A 329 -3.72 -5.12 -10.19
C GLY A 329 -4.43 -6.36 -9.60
N ILE A 330 -5.72 -6.22 -9.27
CA ILE A 330 -6.61 -7.32 -8.82
C ILE A 330 -7.48 -7.73 -10.01
N THR A 331 -6.83 -8.16 -11.07
CA THR A 331 -7.43 -8.67 -12.31
C THR A 331 -6.70 -9.91 -12.77
N TRP A 332 -7.37 -10.72 -13.56
CA TRP A 332 -6.83 -11.94 -14.17
C TRP A 332 -6.78 -11.76 -15.67
N ARG A 333 -5.70 -12.17 -16.31
CA ARG A 333 -5.60 -12.14 -17.77
C ARG A 333 -6.31 -13.38 -18.31
N LYS A 334 -7.17 -13.20 -19.29
CA LYS A 334 -7.59 -14.32 -20.13
C LYS A 334 -6.40 -14.74 -20.99
N ASN A 335 -6.11 -16.03 -21.01
CA ASN A 335 -5.12 -16.61 -21.90
C ASN A 335 -5.88 -17.55 -22.85
N GLN A 336 -6.28 -17.00 -23.99
CA GLN A 336 -7.03 -17.70 -25.04
C GLN A 336 -6.23 -17.67 -26.33
N SER A 337 -6.09 -18.82 -26.97
CA SER A 337 -5.51 -18.95 -28.30
C SER A 337 -6.34 -19.95 -29.10
N GLY A 338 -7.10 -19.47 -30.06
CA GLY A 338 -8.04 -20.29 -30.82
C GLY A 338 -9.10 -20.93 -29.91
N LYS A 339 -9.15 -22.28 -29.87
CA LYS A 339 -10.04 -23.05 -28.97
C LYS A 339 -9.48 -23.29 -27.57
N PHE A 340 -8.23 -22.89 -27.32
CA PHE A 340 -7.60 -23.07 -26.02
C PHE A 340 -7.98 -21.92 -25.06
N GLU A 341 -8.52 -22.26 -23.90
CA GLU A 341 -8.72 -21.34 -22.77
C GLU A 341 -8.03 -21.93 -21.55
N ALA A 342 -7.13 -21.15 -20.93
CA ALA A 342 -6.41 -21.61 -19.75
C ALA A 342 -7.34 -21.63 -18.53
N ASP A 343 -7.44 -22.80 -17.89
CA ASP A 343 -8.27 -23.02 -16.69
C ASP A 343 -7.76 -22.24 -15.47
N ASP A 344 -6.45 -22.01 -15.36
CA ASP A 344 -5.85 -21.25 -14.25
C ASP A 344 -5.10 -20.01 -14.75
N THR A 345 -5.59 -18.85 -14.36
CA THR A 345 -5.00 -17.56 -14.70
C THR A 345 -4.49 -16.86 -13.46
N LYS A 346 -3.21 -16.49 -13.49
CA LYS A 346 -2.57 -15.78 -12.37
C LYS A 346 -3.06 -14.33 -12.30
N MET A 347 -3.26 -13.83 -11.07
CA MET A 347 -3.55 -12.42 -10.83
C MET A 347 -2.42 -11.54 -11.39
N THR A 348 -2.76 -10.47 -12.09
CA THR A 348 -1.80 -9.64 -12.85
C THR A 348 -0.76 -8.96 -11.97
N LYS A 349 -1.15 -8.54 -10.76
CA LYS A 349 -0.33 -7.81 -9.79
C LYS A 349 0.37 -6.55 -10.37
N THR A 350 0.02 -6.15 -11.59
CA THR A 350 0.50 -4.92 -12.22
C THR A 350 -0.34 -3.74 -11.74
N GLY A 351 0.30 -2.66 -11.30
CA GLY A 351 -0.40 -1.48 -10.81
C GLY A 351 -0.04 -1.11 -9.38
N ASN A 352 -0.93 -0.40 -8.70
CA ASN A 352 -0.66 0.15 -7.36
C ASN A 352 -0.65 -0.96 -6.29
N GLN A 353 0.56 -1.32 -5.84
CA GLN A 353 0.76 -2.36 -4.83
C GLN A 353 0.22 -2.00 -3.44
N TYR A 354 0.20 -0.70 -3.10
CA TYR A 354 -0.31 -0.22 -1.81
C TYR A 354 -1.83 -0.27 -1.75
N LEU A 355 -2.49 0.17 -2.82
CA LEU A 355 -3.94 0.01 -2.94
C LEU A 355 -4.34 -1.47 -2.88
N ARG A 356 -3.65 -2.34 -3.61
CA ARG A 356 -3.87 -3.78 -3.57
C ARG A 356 -3.72 -4.34 -2.15
N TYR A 357 -2.67 -3.95 -1.43
CA TYR A 357 -2.46 -4.37 -0.05
C TYR A 357 -3.66 -4.00 0.82
N TYR A 358 -4.08 -2.72 0.83
CA TYR A 358 -5.17 -2.26 1.67
C TYR A 358 -6.52 -2.88 1.29
N LEU A 359 -6.80 -3.11 0.01
CA LEU A 359 -8.02 -3.78 -0.44
C LEU A 359 -8.08 -5.25 -0.01
N ILE A 360 -6.96 -5.96 -0.05
CA ILE A 360 -6.88 -7.37 0.39
C ILE A 360 -7.03 -7.46 1.91
N GLU A 361 -6.34 -6.62 2.67
CA GLU A 361 -6.46 -6.58 4.14
C GLU A 361 -7.88 -6.19 4.58
N ALA A 362 -8.46 -5.17 3.94
CA ALA A 362 -9.85 -4.78 4.19
C ALA A 362 -10.83 -5.92 3.89
N ALA A 363 -10.65 -6.64 2.78
CA ALA A 363 -11.49 -7.79 2.45
C ALA A 363 -11.37 -8.92 3.50
N GLY A 364 -10.17 -9.13 4.04
CA GLY A 364 -9.94 -10.05 5.16
C GLY A 364 -10.71 -9.68 6.42
N SER A 365 -10.84 -8.39 6.71
CA SER A 365 -11.62 -7.89 7.84
C SER A 365 -13.13 -7.92 7.55
N VAL A 366 -13.55 -7.43 6.37
CA VAL A 366 -14.97 -7.34 5.98
C VAL A 366 -15.63 -8.71 5.95
N LYS A 367 -14.95 -9.77 5.49
CA LYS A 367 -15.51 -11.13 5.50
C LYS A 367 -15.86 -11.65 6.90
N ASN A 368 -15.20 -11.14 7.93
CA ASN A 368 -15.48 -11.52 9.32
C ASN A 368 -16.62 -10.71 9.95
N ASN A 369 -17.05 -9.61 9.31
CA ASN A 369 -18.04 -8.67 9.85
C ASN A 369 -19.31 -8.55 9.00
N VAL A 370 -19.32 -9.12 7.79
CA VAL A 370 -20.43 -9.03 6.83
C VAL A 370 -20.70 -10.40 6.23
N ASP A 371 -21.85 -11.00 6.54
CA ASP A 371 -22.19 -12.40 6.21
C ASP A 371 -22.11 -12.70 4.71
N ILE A 372 -22.58 -11.80 3.84
CA ILE A 372 -22.54 -11.99 2.38
C ILE A 372 -21.09 -12.10 1.83
N TYR A 373 -20.12 -11.50 2.52
CA TYR A 373 -18.69 -11.61 2.20
C TYR A 373 -18.09 -12.87 2.81
N ASN A 374 -18.56 -13.29 3.98
CA ASN A 374 -18.16 -14.54 4.62
C ASN A 374 -18.56 -15.75 3.76
N VAL A 375 -19.82 -15.81 3.39
CA VAL A 375 -20.37 -16.87 2.51
C VAL A 375 -19.62 -16.90 1.17
N PHE A 376 -19.41 -15.74 0.55
CA PHE A 376 -18.67 -15.64 -0.71
C PHE A 376 -17.22 -16.14 -0.56
N TYR A 377 -16.54 -15.74 0.52
CA TYR A 377 -15.17 -16.18 0.78
C TYR A 377 -15.09 -17.71 0.92
N HIS A 378 -15.95 -18.33 1.73
CA HIS A 378 -15.96 -19.77 1.93
C HIS A 378 -16.32 -20.53 0.66
N LYS A 379 -17.29 -20.04 -0.13
CA LYS A 379 -17.56 -20.59 -1.48
C LYS A 379 -16.28 -20.60 -2.32
N LYS A 380 -15.55 -19.46 -2.41
CA LYS A 380 -14.33 -19.36 -3.21
C LYS A 380 -13.15 -20.13 -2.64
N PHE A 381 -13.12 -20.33 -1.33
CA PHE A 381 -12.13 -21.17 -0.64
C PHE A 381 -12.29 -22.64 -1.02
N ASN A 382 -13.52 -23.14 -1.03
CA ASN A 382 -13.83 -24.55 -1.30
C ASN A 382 -13.78 -24.93 -2.80
N GLU A 383 -13.70 -23.95 -3.72
CA GLU A 383 -13.61 -24.21 -5.17
C GLU A 383 -12.28 -24.81 -5.61
N VAL A 384 -11.24 -24.74 -4.81
CA VAL A 384 -9.88 -25.22 -5.14
C VAL A 384 -9.22 -25.87 -3.94
N THR A 385 -8.23 -26.74 -4.19
CA THR A 385 -7.48 -27.44 -3.15
C THR A 385 -6.14 -26.77 -2.82
N VAL A 386 -5.61 -25.96 -3.73
CA VAL A 386 -4.30 -25.32 -3.60
C VAL A 386 -4.46 -23.80 -3.52
N HIS A 387 -3.69 -23.15 -2.64
CA HIS A 387 -3.72 -21.70 -2.41
C HIS A 387 -5.11 -21.12 -2.08
N GLN A 388 -6.00 -21.95 -1.51
CA GLN A 388 -7.39 -21.63 -1.18
C GLN A 388 -7.59 -20.24 -0.57
N HIS A 389 -6.89 -19.97 0.54
CA HIS A 389 -7.02 -18.72 1.29
C HIS A 389 -6.64 -17.49 0.44
N LYS A 390 -5.46 -17.52 -0.20
CA LYS A 390 -4.96 -16.36 -0.99
C LYS A 390 -5.88 -16.06 -2.17
N ARG A 391 -6.35 -17.11 -2.86
CA ARG A 391 -7.28 -16.98 -3.99
C ARG A 391 -8.63 -16.44 -3.54
N ALA A 392 -9.24 -17.04 -2.53
CA ALA A 392 -10.53 -16.61 -2.01
C ALA A 392 -10.50 -15.16 -1.52
N LEU A 393 -9.42 -14.76 -0.83
CA LEU A 393 -9.25 -13.40 -0.34
C LEU A 393 -9.10 -12.38 -1.48
N ALA A 394 -8.34 -12.69 -2.53
CA ALA A 394 -8.19 -11.83 -3.70
C ALA A 394 -9.53 -11.65 -4.46
N LEU A 395 -10.32 -12.71 -4.60
CA LEU A 395 -11.65 -12.64 -5.20
C LEU A 395 -12.65 -11.86 -4.33
N THR A 396 -12.54 -11.99 -3.00
CA THR A 396 -13.32 -11.21 -2.03
C THR A 396 -12.96 -9.73 -2.12
N ALA A 397 -11.68 -9.40 -2.26
CA ALA A 397 -11.23 -8.02 -2.49
C ALA A 397 -11.77 -7.46 -3.82
N ARG A 398 -11.83 -8.26 -4.88
CA ARG A 398 -12.46 -7.87 -6.16
C ARG A 398 -13.96 -7.57 -6.01
N LYS A 399 -14.68 -8.36 -5.19
CA LYS A 399 -16.08 -8.09 -4.86
C LYS A 399 -16.21 -6.82 -4.01
N LEU A 400 -15.31 -6.59 -3.05
CA LEU A 400 -15.29 -5.40 -2.20
C LEU A 400 -15.06 -4.12 -2.99
N ILE A 401 -14.22 -4.13 -4.04
CA ILE A 401 -14.01 -2.99 -4.93
C ILE A 401 -15.33 -2.51 -5.54
N ARG A 402 -16.21 -3.42 -5.93
CA ARG A 402 -17.54 -3.09 -6.48
C ARG A 402 -18.39 -2.32 -5.48
N LEU A 403 -18.42 -2.77 -4.23
CA LEU A 403 -19.13 -2.08 -3.15
C LEU A 403 -18.51 -0.70 -2.88
N ILE A 404 -17.18 -0.62 -2.75
CA ILE A 404 -16.47 0.64 -2.50
C ILE A 404 -16.77 1.65 -3.60
N TYR A 405 -16.67 1.24 -4.87
CA TYR A 405 -17.00 2.11 -6.00
C TYR A 405 -18.45 2.61 -5.92
N GLY A 406 -19.41 1.71 -5.68
CA GLY A 406 -20.82 2.07 -5.60
C GLY A 406 -21.14 3.07 -4.48
N LEU A 407 -20.57 2.87 -3.30
CA LEU A 407 -20.80 3.77 -2.15
C LEU A 407 -20.12 5.13 -2.35
N MET A 408 -18.84 5.12 -2.74
CA MET A 408 -18.08 6.37 -2.89
C MET A 408 -18.57 7.23 -4.05
N SER A 409 -18.97 6.62 -5.18
CA SER A 409 -19.46 7.36 -6.36
C SER A 409 -20.82 8.03 -6.12
N LYS A 410 -21.63 7.47 -5.20
CA LYS A 410 -22.94 8.00 -4.85
C LYS A 410 -22.93 8.80 -3.54
N GLY A 411 -21.80 8.88 -2.84
CA GLY A 411 -21.71 9.50 -1.51
C GLY A 411 -22.59 8.80 -0.46
N GLN A 412 -22.84 7.49 -0.62
CA GLN A 412 -23.76 6.73 0.23
C GLN A 412 -23.02 5.98 1.34
N LEU A 413 -23.71 5.77 2.45
CA LEU A 413 -23.25 4.90 3.53
C LEU A 413 -23.71 3.46 3.29
N PHE A 414 -22.93 2.51 3.81
CA PHE A 414 -23.28 1.10 3.76
C PHE A 414 -24.56 0.81 4.53
N ASN A 415 -25.50 0.12 3.90
CA ASN A 415 -26.70 -0.39 4.52
C ASN A 415 -26.69 -1.92 4.44
N LYS A 416 -27.03 -2.61 5.56
CA LYS A 416 -27.04 -4.08 5.62
C LYS A 416 -28.12 -4.73 4.74
N ASN A 417 -29.08 -3.94 4.28
CA ASN A 417 -30.23 -4.41 3.48
C ASN A 417 -29.98 -4.40 1.96
N TYR A 418 -28.71 -4.29 1.54
CA TYR A 418 -28.30 -4.45 0.14
C TYR A 418 -27.80 -5.87 -0.14
#